data_2601e6174afd424fca56e953928d5762
#
_entry.id   2601e6174afd424fca56e953928d5762
#
_cell.length_a   1.000
_cell.length_b   1.000
_cell.length_c   1.000
_cell.angle_alpha   90.00
_cell.angle_beta   90.00
_cell.angle_gamma   90.00
#
_symmetry.space_group_name_H-M   'P 1'
#
loop_
_entity.id
_entity.type
_entity.pdbx_description
1 polymer ?
#
loop_
_entity_poly.entity_id
_entity_poly.type
_entity_poly.pdbx_seq_one_letter_code
_entity_poly.pdbx_strand_id
1 'polypeptide(L)'
;MEDPPRDGVREAITKCHIAGIKVIMVTGDQSLTAASIAHQIGIIEDLDDAPELIQKREKLATIEEAEAKSNTIIIEGGRLQAYLDRDSTMSDDNPNKNSFLRNWLMKRDVVFARTSPENKLCIVNACQSLSHIVAVTGDGVNDSPAIKKADIGIAMGKVGTDVAKDAADILLLDDNFPNILKGVKQGRVIFETLKKIIGYNLTSNVPELIPFLCLDLFQIPLPINTILILCIDVGTDIMPNIFQSYETAERGMLKKKPRNVKTDKLCTGRLFIYAYFFNGIIECMGCLLAYFVVMSDYGFRPINLFFFSFKEGIRPAAQDYFNEYDPEYNGNSRAFIQDHKELLGLYGEAQEIHINSNIMKVDWDGDAMASIDLRLFYPYLPRSFFGKCKHNSRGQNYDDFVCYRVEALRHAQGAYFLAVVTMQIANAFNWRTKISSVFRHKMDNHRLHIAFLFEYGLVMLILFCPGLNTAFGTRPLRAEHFFPCLGMFIIFFFVAETFKFLIRHSHKPDGTPGFFNEYFNY
;
A
#
# COMPACT_ATOMS: atom_id res chain seq x y z
N MET A 1 -17.04 -45.67 -24.66
CA MET A 1 -16.05 -45.42 -23.62
C MET A 1 -16.30 -43.99 -23.14
N GLU A 2 -16.77 -43.83 -21.91
CA GLU A 2 -16.85 -42.49 -21.30
C GLU A 2 -15.47 -42.21 -20.72
N ASP A 3 -14.86 -41.10 -21.13
CA ASP A 3 -13.64 -40.62 -20.50
C ASP A 3 -14.06 -39.82 -19.24
N PRO A 4 -13.79 -40.32 -18.04
CA PRO A 4 -14.32 -39.68 -16.85
C PRO A 4 -13.62 -38.33 -16.59
N PRO A 5 -14.32 -37.36 -15.98
CA PRO A 5 -13.70 -36.10 -15.61
C PRO A 5 -12.51 -36.35 -14.66
N ARG A 6 -11.47 -35.53 -14.80
CA ARG A 6 -10.29 -35.60 -13.91
C ARG A 6 -10.68 -35.31 -12.45
N ASP A 7 -9.95 -35.94 -11.54
CA ASP A 7 -10.18 -35.78 -10.11
C ASP A 7 -10.06 -34.31 -9.67
N GLY A 8 -10.95 -33.88 -8.76
CA GLY A 8 -10.95 -32.56 -8.17
C GLY A 8 -11.56 -31.44 -9.05
N VAL A 9 -11.97 -31.71 -10.29
CA VAL A 9 -12.57 -30.70 -11.18
C VAL A 9 -13.88 -30.18 -10.62
N ARG A 10 -14.76 -31.05 -10.10
CA ARG A 10 -16.05 -30.65 -9.51
C ARG A 10 -15.86 -29.71 -8.32
N GLU A 11 -14.91 -30.02 -7.41
CA GLU A 11 -14.60 -29.14 -6.30
C GLU A 11 -14.01 -27.79 -6.74
N ALA A 12 -13.22 -27.81 -7.80
CA ALA A 12 -12.66 -26.58 -8.36
C ALA A 12 -13.75 -25.69 -8.94
N ILE A 13 -14.71 -26.24 -9.68
CA ILE A 13 -15.84 -25.49 -10.24
C ILE A 13 -16.72 -24.93 -9.11
N THR A 14 -17.01 -25.70 -8.09
CA THR A 14 -17.75 -25.22 -6.90
C THR A 14 -17.03 -24.03 -6.24
N LYS A 15 -15.70 -24.11 -6.12
CA LYS A 15 -14.88 -22.99 -5.59
C LYS A 15 -14.87 -21.78 -6.53
N CYS A 16 -14.92 -21.97 -7.87
CA CYS A 16 -15.10 -20.90 -8.84
C CYS A 16 -16.42 -20.16 -8.62
N HIS A 17 -17.52 -20.89 -8.47
CA HIS A 17 -18.84 -20.30 -8.19
C HIS A 17 -18.84 -19.51 -6.88
N ILE A 18 -18.26 -20.06 -5.80
CA ILE A 18 -18.09 -19.35 -4.52
C ILE A 18 -17.25 -18.08 -4.70
N ALA A 19 -16.26 -18.14 -5.60
CA ALA A 19 -15.40 -17.00 -5.91
C ALA A 19 -16.06 -15.96 -6.84
N GLY A 20 -17.32 -16.19 -7.24
CA GLY A 20 -18.06 -15.35 -8.18
C GLY A 20 -17.56 -15.45 -9.62
N ILE A 21 -16.87 -16.53 -9.96
CA ILE A 21 -16.36 -16.81 -11.30
C ILE A 21 -17.34 -17.74 -11.99
N LYS A 22 -17.89 -17.28 -13.11
CA LYS A 22 -18.75 -18.09 -13.97
C LYS A 22 -17.88 -19.03 -14.80
N VAL A 23 -18.26 -20.30 -14.83
CA VAL A 23 -17.60 -21.32 -15.64
C VAL A 23 -18.53 -21.69 -16.82
N ILE A 24 -18.03 -21.58 -18.05
CA ILE A 24 -18.74 -21.90 -19.26
C ILE A 24 -18.00 -23.06 -19.94
N MET A 25 -18.71 -24.11 -20.28
CA MET A 25 -18.15 -25.22 -21.03
C MET A 25 -18.32 -24.99 -22.53
N VAL A 26 -17.24 -25.11 -23.29
CA VAL A 26 -17.23 -24.99 -24.76
C VAL A 26 -16.52 -26.20 -25.32
N THR A 27 -17.25 -27.11 -26.01
CA THR A 27 -16.72 -28.38 -26.46
C THR A 27 -17.12 -28.71 -27.90
N GLY A 28 -16.30 -29.55 -28.55
CA GLY A 28 -16.64 -30.15 -29.82
C GLY A 28 -17.60 -31.34 -29.72
N ASP A 29 -17.87 -31.84 -28.51
CA ASP A 29 -18.71 -33.00 -28.25
C ASP A 29 -20.20 -32.77 -28.59
N GLN A 30 -20.96 -33.85 -28.66
CA GLN A 30 -22.41 -33.78 -28.84
C GLN A 30 -23.11 -33.19 -27.63
N SER A 31 -24.24 -32.51 -27.83
CA SER A 31 -24.99 -31.79 -26.79
C SER A 31 -25.37 -32.67 -25.61
N LEU A 32 -25.80 -33.93 -25.83
CA LEU A 32 -26.15 -34.86 -24.74
C LEU A 32 -24.92 -35.24 -23.88
N THR A 33 -23.78 -35.53 -24.52
CA THR A 33 -22.54 -35.86 -23.85
C THR A 33 -22.03 -34.64 -23.07
N ALA A 34 -22.02 -33.48 -23.70
CA ALA A 34 -21.62 -32.22 -23.06
C ALA A 34 -22.48 -31.87 -21.83
N ALA A 35 -23.81 -32.08 -21.95
CA ALA A 35 -24.73 -31.87 -20.81
C ALA A 35 -24.45 -32.82 -19.64
N SER A 36 -24.25 -34.11 -19.92
CA SER A 36 -23.95 -35.13 -18.93
C SER A 36 -22.63 -34.82 -18.20
N ILE A 37 -21.57 -34.50 -18.94
CA ILE A 37 -20.28 -34.13 -18.37
C ILE A 37 -20.40 -32.84 -17.56
N ALA A 38 -21.06 -31.80 -18.09
CA ALA A 38 -21.24 -30.52 -17.40
C ALA A 38 -21.99 -30.69 -16.07
N HIS A 39 -22.96 -31.58 -15.99
CA HIS A 39 -23.64 -31.93 -14.74
C HIS A 39 -22.72 -32.70 -13.78
N GLN A 40 -21.96 -33.68 -14.25
CA GLN A 40 -21.02 -34.44 -13.42
C GLN A 40 -19.98 -33.54 -12.76
N ILE A 41 -19.45 -32.55 -13.49
CA ILE A 41 -18.46 -31.62 -12.99
C ILE A 41 -19.05 -30.42 -12.25
N GLY A 42 -20.38 -30.25 -12.23
CA GLY A 42 -21.09 -29.24 -11.47
C GLY A 42 -21.15 -27.85 -12.14
N ILE A 43 -21.02 -27.79 -13.48
CA ILE A 43 -21.32 -26.57 -14.26
C ILE A 43 -22.84 -26.42 -14.35
N ILE A 44 -23.55 -27.52 -14.62
CA ILE A 44 -25.01 -27.58 -14.57
C ILE A 44 -25.41 -28.14 -13.22
N GLU A 45 -26.24 -27.42 -12.50
CA GLU A 45 -26.69 -27.81 -11.16
C GLU A 45 -27.88 -28.77 -11.25
N ASP A 46 -28.84 -28.49 -12.17
CA ASP A 46 -30.03 -29.26 -12.38
C ASP A 46 -30.28 -29.48 -13.89
N LEU A 47 -30.25 -30.74 -14.32
CA LEU A 47 -30.54 -31.11 -15.71
C LEU A 47 -32.02 -30.91 -16.06
N ASP A 48 -32.94 -30.98 -15.07
CA ASP A 48 -34.37 -30.80 -15.28
C ASP A 48 -34.73 -29.34 -15.61
N ASP A 49 -33.79 -28.40 -15.36
CA ASP A 49 -33.89 -26.99 -15.76
C ASP A 49 -33.46 -26.75 -17.23
N ALA A 50 -33.11 -27.79 -17.98
CA ALA A 50 -32.77 -27.65 -19.40
C ALA A 50 -34.01 -27.23 -20.23
N PRO A 51 -33.86 -26.28 -21.18
CA PRO A 51 -34.97 -25.71 -21.92
C PRO A 51 -35.82 -26.75 -22.64
N GLU A 52 -35.20 -27.80 -23.17
CA GLU A 52 -35.90 -28.89 -23.88
C GLU A 52 -36.84 -29.68 -22.96
N LEU A 53 -36.44 -29.89 -21.70
CA LEU A 53 -37.24 -30.58 -20.70
C LEU A 53 -38.36 -29.68 -20.15
N ILE A 54 -38.10 -28.41 -19.97
CA ILE A 54 -39.10 -27.40 -19.59
C ILE A 54 -40.16 -27.29 -20.67
N GLN A 55 -39.75 -27.23 -21.95
CA GLN A 55 -40.66 -27.16 -23.09
C GLN A 55 -41.62 -28.36 -23.11
N LYS A 56 -41.10 -29.58 -22.90
CA LYS A 56 -41.93 -30.81 -22.84
C LYS A 56 -42.84 -30.82 -21.62
N ARG A 57 -42.35 -30.41 -20.45
CA ARG A 57 -43.07 -30.42 -19.18
C ARG A 57 -44.24 -29.41 -19.18
N GLU A 58 -43.97 -28.20 -19.67
CA GLU A 58 -44.92 -27.09 -19.65
C GLU A 58 -45.69 -26.94 -20.96
N LYS A 59 -45.42 -27.80 -21.97
CA LYS A 59 -46.06 -27.78 -23.29
C LYS A 59 -45.96 -26.40 -23.97
N LEU A 60 -44.78 -25.76 -23.87
CA LEU A 60 -44.56 -24.46 -24.47
C LEU A 60 -44.46 -24.54 -25.98
N ALA A 61 -44.98 -23.50 -26.68
CA ALA A 61 -45.05 -23.49 -28.14
C ALA A 61 -43.65 -23.37 -28.77
N THR A 62 -42.75 -22.64 -28.17
CA THR A 62 -41.41 -22.39 -28.69
C THR A 62 -40.32 -22.72 -27.66
N ILE A 63 -39.13 -23.09 -28.16
CA ILE A 63 -37.97 -23.33 -27.31
C ILE A 63 -37.48 -22.04 -26.69
N GLU A 64 -37.69 -20.90 -27.34
CA GLU A 64 -37.31 -19.56 -26.85
C GLU A 64 -38.08 -19.16 -25.58
N GLU A 65 -39.36 -19.57 -25.48
CA GLU A 65 -40.16 -19.39 -24.25
C GLU A 65 -39.64 -20.25 -23.09
N ALA A 66 -39.18 -21.46 -23.39
CA ALA A 66 -38.56 -22.34 -22.40
C ALA A 66 -37.19 -21.80 -21.98
N GLU A 67 -36.40 -21.29 -22.90
CA GLU A 67 -35.13 -20.63 -22.62
C GLU A 67 -35.32 -19.39 -21.71
N ALA A 68 -36.36 -18.62 -21.92
CA ALA A 68 -36.63 -17.46 -21.08
C ALA A 68 -36.85 -17.85 -19.60
N LYS A 69 -37.44 -19.00 -19.32
CA LYS A 69 -37.73 -19.52 -18.00
C LYS A 69 -36.57 -20.29 -17.35
N SER A 70 -35.73 -20.93 -18.17
CA SER A 70 -34.59 -21.73 -17.72
C SER A 70 -33.42 -20.87 -17.22
N ASN A 71 -32.68 -21.34 -16.23
CA ASN A 71 -31.37 -20.79 -15.82
C ASN A 71 -30.21 -21.53 -16.52
N THR A 72 -30.46 -22.69 -17.09
CA THR A 72 -29.50 -23.53 -17.80
C THR A 72 -29.72 -23.41 -19.30
N ILE A 73 -28.65 -23.35 -20.07
CA ILE A 73 -28.76 -23.37 -21.53
C ILE A 73 -27.66 -24.22 -22.17
N ILE A 74 -28.06 -25.04 -23.15
CA ILE A 74 -27.18 -25.90 -23.93
C ILE A 74 -27.38 -25.51 -25.40
N ILE A 75 -26.33 -25.02 -26.04
CA ILE A 75 -26.39 -24.47 -27.40
C ILE A 75 -25.48 -25.26 -28.31
N GLU A 76 -26.03 -25.75 -29.41
CA GLU A 76 -25.22 -26.37 -30.46
C GLU A 76 -24.55 -25.33 -31.34
N GLY A 77 -23.30 -25.61 -31.79
CA GLY A 77 -22.52 -24.73 -32.63
C GLY A 77 -23.23 -24.36 -33.94
N GLY A 78 -24.01 -25.27 -34.53
CA GLY A 78 -24.83 -24.97 -35.72
C GLY A 78 -25.90 -23.92 -35.47
N ARG A 79 -26.55 -23.96 -34.30
CA ARG A 79 -27.52 -22.93 -33.88
C ARG A 79 -26.82 -21.58 -33.59
N LEU A 80 -25.69 -21.63 -32.93
CA LEU A 80 -24.88 -20.44 -32.71
C LEU A 80 -24.47 -19.78 -34.02
N GLN A 81 -24.00 -20.57 -34.99
CA GLN A 81 -23.62 -20.06 -36.30
C GLN A 81 -24.79 -19.41 -37.04
N ALA A 82 -25.98 -20.03 -37.02
CA ALA A 82 -27.19 -19.48 -37.65
C ALA A 82 -27.57 -18.11 -37.05
N TYR A 83 -27.38 -17.91 -35.76
CA TYR A 83 -27.59 -16.60 -35.14
C TYR A 83 -26.49 -15.60 -35.49
N LEU A 84 -25.23 -16.01 -35.57
CA LEU A 84 -24.12 -15.15 -35.98
C LEU A 84 -24.28 -14.70 -37.44
N ASP A 85 -24.69 -15.59 -38.32
CA ASP A 85 -24.96 -15.27 -39.73
C ASP A 85 -26.11 -14.27 -39.87
N ARG A 86 -27.18 -14.42 -39.08
CA ARG A 86 -28.28 -13.46 -39.00
C ARG A 86 -27.81 -12.10 -38.47
N ASP A 87 -27.02 -12.10 -37.41
CA ASP A 87 -26.51 -10.87 -36.83
C ASP A 87 -25.52 -10.14 -37.73
N SER A 88 -24.77 -10.87 -38.58
CA SER A 88 -23.86 -10.30 -39.59
C SER A 88 -24.60 -9.47 -40.66
N THR A 89 -25.87 -9.78 -40.92
CA THR A 89 -26.73 -9.03 -41.85
C THR A 89 -27.33 -7.76 -41.23
N MET A 90 -27.22 -7.60 -39.92
CA MET A 90 -27.69 -6.42 -39.21
C MET A 90 -26.64 -5.30 -39.22
N SER A 91 -27.10 -4.05 -39.31
CA SER A 91 -26.20 -2.89 -39.17
C SER A 91 -25.55 -2.86 -37.81
N ASP A 92 -24.34 -2.28 -37.72
CA ASP A 92 -23.60 -2.19 -36.46
C ASP A 92 -24.32 -1.38 -35.37
N ASP A 93 -25.18 -0.44 -35.78
CA ASP A 93 -25.96 0.40 -34.86
C ASP A 93 -27.25 -0.28 -34.38
N ASN A 94 -27.54 -1.52 -34.81
CA ASN A 94 -28.77 -2.19 -34.41
C ASN A 94 -28.66 -2.67 -32.93
N PRO A 95 -29.52 -2.18 -32.02
CA PRO A 95 -29.47 -2.57 -30.60
C PRO A 95 -29.73 -4.04 -30.35
N ASN A 96 -30.32 -4.75 -31.31
CA ASN A 96 -30.60 -6.18 -31.21
C ASN A 96 -29.45 -7.07 -31.74
N LYS A 97 -28.40 -6.48 -32.31
CA LYS A 97 -27.22 -7.24 -32.74
C LYS A 97 -26.59 -7.92 -31.52
N ASN A 98 -26.31 -9.21 -31.64
CA ASN A 98 -25.80 -10.06 -30.55
C ASN A 98 -26.75 -10.23 -29.34
N SER A 99 -28.01 -9.80 -29.41
CA SER A 99 -28.93 -9.86 -28.28
C SER A 99 -29.14 -11.28 -27.73
N PHE A 100 -29.24 -12.29 -28.63
CA PHE A 100 -29.41 -13.70 -28.25
C PHE A 100 -28.18 -14.24 -27.53
N LEU A 101 -26.99 -14.04 -28.09
CA LEU A 101 -25.75 -14.48 -27.46
C LEU A 101 -25.53 -13.81 -26.08
N ARG A 102 -25.86 -12.52 -25.98
CA ARG A 102 -25.90 -11.82 -24.69
C ARG A 102 -26.82 -12.45 -23.68
N ASN A 103 -28.06 -12.74 -24.07
CA ASN A 103 -29.06 -13.35 -23.20
C ASN A 103 -28.62 -14.75 -22.74
N TRP A 104 -28.03 -15.54 -23.61
CA TRP A 104 -27.48 -16.85 -23.26
C TRP A 104 -26.32 -16.74 -22.28
N LEU A 105 -25.40 -15.83 -22.54
CA LEU A 105 -24.26 -15.58 -21.63
C LEU A 105 -24.67 -15.03 -20.28
N MET A 106 -25.86 -14.45 -20.13
CA MET A 106 -26.37 -13.97 -18.81
C MET A 106 -26.99 -15.09 -17.97
N LYS A 107 -27.34 -16.26 -18.58
CA LYS A 107 -27.84 -17.41 -17.83
C LYS A 107 -26.82 -17.95 -16.85
N ARG A 108 -27.26 -18.62 -15.80
CA ARG A 108 -26.37 -19.16 -14.75
C ARG A 108 -25.44 -20.23 -15.30
N ASP A 109 -26.02 -21.25 -15.93
CA ASP A 109 -25.34 -22.44 -16.41
C ASP A 109 -25.34 -22.44 -17.96
N VAL A 110 -24.17 -22.41 -18.58
CA VAL A 110 -24.03 -22.26 -20.03
C VAL A 110 -23.08 -23.32 -20.58
N VAL A 111 -23.55 -24.06 -21.57
CA VAL A 111 -22.77 -25.06 -22.30
C VAL A 111 -22.92 -24.83 -23.79
N PHE A 112 -21.80 -24.74 -24.49
CA PHE A 112 -21.74 -24.74 -25.95
C PHE A 112 -21.18 -26.07 -26.42
N ALA A 113 -21.95 -26.81 -27.22
CA ALA A 113 -21.62 -28.13 -27.76
C ALA A 113 -21.39 -28.07 -29.28
N ARG A 114 -20.60 -28.98 -29.85
CA ARG A 114 -20.27 -29.05 -31.30
C ARG A 114 -19.76 -27.72 -31.87
N THR A 115 -18.92 -27.02 -31.11
CA THR A 115 -18.40 -25.71 -31.49
C THR A 115 -17.20 -25.82 -32.44
N SER A 116 -17.13 -24.93 -33.43
CA SER A 116 -15.96 -24.71 -34.27
C SER A 116 -14.95 -23.77 -33.58
N PRO A 117 -13.69 -23.69 -34.03
CA PRO A 117 -12.72 -22.72 -33.55
C PRO A 117 -13.20 -21.28 -33.67
N GLU A 118 -13.91 -20.93 -34.74
CA GLU A 118 -14.50 -19.61 -34.97
C GLU A 118 -15.59 -19.30 -33.94
N ASN A 119 -16.44 -20.28 -33.64
CA ASN A 119 -17.45 -20.13 -32.58
C ASN A 119 -16.86 -19.87 -31.22
N LYS A 120 -15.73 -20.54 -30.86
CA LYS A 120 -15.01 -20.31 -29.61
C LYS A 120 -14.51 -18.87 -29.52
N LEU A 121 -13.94 -18.35 -30.60
CA LEU A 121 -13.48 -16.98 -30.69
C LEU A 121 -14.63 -15.97 -30.53
N CYS A 122 -15.78 -16.22 -31.17
CA CYS A 122 -16.97 -15.38 -31.06
C CYS A 122 -17.52 -15.33 -29.63
N ILE A 123 -17.55 -16.46 -28.93
CA ILE A 123 -17.98 -16.53 -27.52
C ILE A 123 -17.07 -15.65 -26.63
N VAL A 124 -15.74 -15.73 -26.81
CA VAL A 124 -14.79 -14.91 -26.09
C VAL A 124 -15.03 -13.43 -26.35
N ASN A 125 -15.16 -13.03 -27.63
CA ASN A 125 -15.44 -11.63 -27.99
C ASN A 125 -16.75 -11.13 -27.37
N ALA A 126 -17.80 -11.97 -27.37
CA ALA A 126 -19.09 -11.62 -26.78
C ALA A 126 -18.97 -11.42 -25.23
N CYS A 127 -18.25 -12.29 -24.55
CA CYS A 127 -17.99 -12.13 -23.12
C CYS A 127 -17.20 -10.84 -22.82
N GLN A 128 -16.18 -10.53 -23.61
CA GLN A 128 -15.40 -9.29 -23.47
C GLN A 128 -16.26 -8.05 -23.77
N SER A 129 -17.17 -8.12 -24.76
CA SER A 129 -18.10 -7.00 -25.05
C SER A 129 -19.05 -6.70 -23.89
N LEU A 130 -19.36 -7.69 -23.07
CA LEU A 130 -20.10 -7.54 -21.81
C LEU A 130 -19.23 -7.00 -20.66
N SER A 131 -17.99 -6.64 -20.95
CA SER A 131 -17.01 -6.16 -19.95
C SER A 131 -16.63 -7.21 -18.91
N HIS A 132 -16.73 -8.49 -19.25
CA HIS A 132 -16.16 -9.57 -18.44
C HIS A 132 -14.69 -9.78 -18.78
N ILE A 133 -13.90 -10.14 -17.78
CA ILE A 133 -12.54 -10.64 -17.96
C ILE A 133 -12.65 -12.14 -18.21
N VAL A 134 -12.12 -12.60 -19.33
CA VAL A 134 -12.26 -13.96 -19.83
C VAL A 134 -10.95 -14.71 -19.72
N ALA A 135 -10.96 -15.83 -19.01
CA ALA A 135 -9.89 -16.82 -19.07
C ALA A 135 -10.35 -18.01 -19.94
N VAL A 136 -9.51 -18.45 -20.85
CA VAL A 136 -9.77 -19.61 -21.70
C VAL A 136 -8.75 -20.69 -21.43
N THR A 137 -9.22 -21.92 -21.22
CA THR A 137 -8.34 -23.09 -21.11
C THR A 137 -8.53 -24.01 -22.29
N GLY A 138 -7.45 -24.51 -22.86
CA GLY A 138 -7.48 -25.47 -23.97
C GLY A 138 -6.16 -26.20 -24.12
N ASP A 139 -6.18 -27.25 -24.91
CA ASP A 139 -5.03 -28.11 -25.22
C ASP A 139 -4.79 -28.30 -26.72
N GLY A 140 -5.82 -28.03 -27.54
CA GLY A 140 -5.79 -28.26 -28.97
C GLY A 140 -5.40 -27.04 -29.82
N VAL A 141 -5.01 -27.32 -31.06
CA VAL A 141 -4.76 -26.29 -32.09
C VAL A 141 -6.02 -25.45 -32.32
N ASN A 142 -7.20 -26.09 -32.24
CA ASN A 142 -8.50 -25.44 -32.43
C ASN A 142 -8.85 -24.42 -31.37
N ASP A 143 -8.18 -24.48 -30.21
CA ASP A 143 -8.38 -23.57 -29.07
C ASP A 143 -7.48 -22.34 -29.13
N SER A 144 -6.37 -22.44 -29.90
CA SER A 144 -5.34 -21.39 -29.94
C SER A 144 -5.87 -19.99 -30.28
N PRO A 145 -6.82 -19.80 -31.25
CA PRO A 145 -7.36 -18.47 -31.51
C PRO A 145 -8.12 -17.88 -30.31
N ALA A 146 -8.89 -18.73 -29.61
CA ALA A 146 -9.64 -18.34 -28.43
C ALA A 146 -8.72 -18.08 -27.21
N ILE A 147 -7.69 -18.94 -27.03
CA ILE A 147 -6.66 -18.77 -26.00
C ILE A 147 -5.93 -17.44 -26.20
N LYS A 148 -5.48 -17.15 -27.41
CA LYS A 148 -4.77 -15.91 -27.74
C LYS A 148 -5.63 -14.65 -27.58
N LYS A 149 -6.94 -14.76 -27.81
CA LYS A 149 -7.87 -13.63 -27.73
C LYS A 149 -8.36 -13.35 -26.32
N ALA A 150 -8.35 -14.33 -25.45
CA ALA A 150 -8.75 -14.18 -24.06
C ALA A 150 -7.92 -13.13 -23.32
N ASP A 151 -8.44 -12.62 -22.21
CA ASP A 151 -7.65 -11.75 -21.32
C ASP A 151 -6.57 -12.55 -20.59
N ILE A 152 -6.79 -13.86 -20.42
CA ILE A 152 -5.81 -14.81 -19.87
C ILE A 152 -5.96 -16.13 -20.64
N GLY A 153 -4.98 -16.45 -21.46
CA GLY A 153 -4.87 -17.74 -22.14
C GLY A 153 -4.16 -18.78 -21.27
N ILE A 154 -4.73 -19.98 -21.11
CA ILE A 154 -4.17 -21.05 -20.30
C ILE A 154 -4.06 -22.31 -21.14
N ALA A 155 -2.86 -22.89 -21.28
CA ALA A 155 -2.65 -24.15 -21.98
C ALA A 155 -2.20 -25.26 -21.02
N MET A 156 -2.53 -26.50 -21.39
CA MET A 156 -2.05 -27.72 -20.73
C MET A 156 -0.57 -27.95 -21.06
N GLY A 157 0.25 -28.23 -20.06
CA GLY A 157 1.71 -28.34 -20.23
C GLY A 157 2.15 -29.67 -20.82
N LYS A 158 1.50 -30.79 -20.44
CA LYS A 158 1.85 -32.14 -20.89
C LYS A 158 1.11 -32.53 -22.18
N VAL A 159 -0.22 -32.41 -22.16
CA VAL A 159 -1.07 -32.83 -23.31
C VAL A 159 -1.29 -31.72 -24.31
N GLY A 160 -1.03 -30.46 -23.96
CA GLY A 160 -1.22 -29.31 -24.85
C GLY A 160 -0.30 -29.36 -26.07
N THR A 161 -0.85 -28.99 -27.22
CA THR A 161 -0.08 -28.82 -28.48
C THR A 161 0.83 -27.59 -28.35
N ASP A 162 1.94 -27.59 -29.10
CA ASP A 162 2.88 -26.47 -29.08
C ASP A 162 2.21 -25.15 -29.50
N VAL A 163 1.29 -25.23 -30.48
CA VAL A 163 0.50 -24.07 -30.93
C VAL A 163 -0.38 -23.49 -29.81
N ALA A 164 -0.99 -24.34 -28.97
CA ALA A 164 -1.78 -23.89 -27.84
C ALA A 164 -0.88 -23.28 -26.74
N LYS A 165 0.29 -23.89 -26.53
CA LYS A 165 1.29 -23.38 -25.56
C LYS A 165 1.85 -22.01 -25.94
N ASP A 166 2.16 -21.83 -27.23
CA ASP A 166 2.67 -20.57 -27.77
C ASP A 166 1.61 -19.45 -27.75
N ALA A 167 0.33 -19.81 -27.78
CA ALA A 167 -0.77 -18.85 -27.69
C ALA A 167 -1.15 -18.45 -26.26
N ALA A 168 -0.68 -19.21 -25.25
CA ALA A 168 -1.11 -19.07 -23.87
C ALA A 168 -0.20 -18.17 -23.04
N ASP A 169 -0.79 -17.44 -22.08
CA ASP A 169 -0.07 -16.66 -21.07
C ASP A 169 0.41 -17.52 -19.90
N ILE A 170 -0.29 -18.62 -19.62
CA ILE A 170 -0.03 -19.50 -18.47
C ILE A 170 0.00 -20.96 -18.95
N LEU A 171 1.02 -21.70 -18.51
CA LEU A 171 1.13 -23.15 -18.73
C LEU A 171 0.86 -23.92 -17.44
N LEU A 172 -0.09 -24.87 -17.48
CA LEU A 172 -0.36 -25.79 -16.38
C LEU A 172 0.55 -27.02 -16.51
N LEU A 173 1.68 -27.00 -15.84
CA LEU A 173 2.72 -28.04 -15.96
C LEU A 173 2.26 -29.46 -15.59
N ASP A 174 1.28 -29.58 -14.72
CA ASP A 174 0.70 -30.84 -14.25
C ASP A 174 -0.65 -31.18 -14.90
N ASP A 175 -1.14 -30.36 -15.83
CA ASP A 175 -2.44 -30.46 -16.48
C ASP A 175 -3.62 -30.56 -15.49
N ASN A 176 -3.44 -30.01 -14.30
CA ASN A 176 -4.44 -30.09 -13.26
C ASN A 176 -5.29 -28.82 -13.18
N PHE A 177 -6.56 -28.89 -13.63
CA PHE A 177 -7.52 -27.78 -13.63
C PHE A 177 -7.66 -27.07 -12.25
N PRO A 178 -7.71 -27.78 -11.09
CA PRO A 178 -7.71 -27.12 -9.78
C PRO A 178 -6.60 -26.10 -9.53
N ASN A 179 -5.47 -26.17 -10.21
CA ASN A 179 -4.37 -25.24 -10.07
C ASN A 179 -4.68 -23.85 -10.67
N ILE A 180 -5.64 -23.75 -11.57
CA ILE A 180 -6.18 -22.46 -12.05
C ILE A 180 -6.69 -21.61 -10.87
N LEU A 181 -7.38 -22.24 -9.93
CA LEU A 181 -7.85 -21.55 -8.71
C LEU A 181 -6.72 -21.04 -7.81
N LYS A 182 -5.60 -21.77 -7.78
CA LYS A 182 -4.41 -21.29 -7.08
C LYS A 182 -3.88 -20.01 -7.75
N GLY A 183 -3.84 -20.01 -9.10
CA GLY A 183 -3.49 -18.82 -9.89
C GLY A 183 -4.43 -17.64 -9.63
N VAL A 184 -5.75 -17.87 -9.68
CA VAL A 184 -6.75 -16.84 -9.37
C VAL A 184 -6.59 -16.30 -7.95
N LYS A 185 -6.40 -17.18 -6.97
CA LYS A 185 -6.15 -16.78 -5.59
C LYS A 185 -4.90 -15.91 -5.48
N GLN A 186 -3.81 -16.36 -6.12
CA GLN A 186 -2.54 -15.62 -6.09
C GLN A 186 -2.66 -14.25 -6.79
N GLY A 187 -3.33 -14.17 -7.93
CA GLY A 187 -3.60 -12.90 -8.62
C GLY A 187 -4.38 -11.91 -7.74
N ARG A 188 -5.40 -12.38 -7.02
CA ARG A 188 -6.15 -11.55 -6.06
C ARG A 188 -5.26 -11.07 -4.89
N VAL A 189 -4.38 -11.95 -4.38
CA VAL A 189 -3.41 -11.60 -3.33
C VAL A 189 -2.44 -10.53 -3.83
N ILE A 190 -1.87 -10.72 -5.02
CA ILE A 190 -0.94 -9.74 -5.62
C ILE A 190 -1.60 -8.38 -5.75
N PHE A 191 -2.83 -8.29 -6.27
CA PHE A 191 -3.54 -7.03 -6.41
C PHE A 191 -3.76 -6.33 -5.06
N GLU A 192 -4.18 -7.06 -4.03
CA GLU A 192 -4.37 -6.48 -2.70
C GLU A 192 -3.05 -6.08 -2.05
N THR A 193 -2.00 -6.88 -2.24
CA THR A 193 -0.67 -6.58 -1.71
C THR A 193 -0.07 -5.34 -2.37
N LEU A 194 -0.19 -5.20 -3.70
CA LEU A 194 0.22 -3.99 -4.40
C LEU A 194 -0.51 -2.75 -3.87
N LYS A 195 -1.80 -2.86 -3.62
CA LYS A 195 -2.59 -1.76 -3.04
C LYS A 195 -2.12 -1.38 -1.63
N LYS A 196 -1.74 -2.36 -0.82
CA LYS A 196 -1.17 -2.14 0.52
C LYS A 196 0.21 -1.48 0.46
N ILE A 197 1.09 -1.93 -0.44
CA ILE A 197 2.42 -1.35 -0.65
C ILE A 197 2.31 0.12 -1.11
N ILE A 198 1.40 0.40 -2.07
CA ILE A 198 1.14 1.77 -2.50
C ILE A 198 0.67 2.63 -1.31
N GLY A 199 -0.26 2.11 -0.50
CA GLY A 199 -0.74 2.81 0.68
C GLY A 199 0.36 3.08 1.71
N TYR A 200 1.24 2.12 1.95
CA TYR A 200 2.42 2.28 2.80
C TYR A 200 3.31 3.42 2.31
N ASN A 201 3.71 3.41 1.04
CA ASN A 201 4.57 4.45 0.45
C ASN A 201 3.92 5.83 0.47
N LEU A 202 2.63 5.91 0.17
CA LEU A 202 1.92 7.19 0.23
C LEU A 202 1.90 7.76 1.65
N THR A 203 1.83 6.91 2.66
CA THR A 203 1.85 7.33 4.06
C THR A 203 3.24 7.82 4.45
N SER A 204 4.31 7.08 4.10
CA SER A 204 5.70 7.40 4.48
C SER A 204 6.20 8.72 3.88
N ASN A 205 5.68 9.13 2.73
CA ASN A 205 6.04 10.41 2.10
C ASN A 205 5.55 11.65 2.90
N VAL A 206 4.56 11.51 3.77
CA VAL A 206 3.99 12.64 4.52
C VAL A 206 4.98 13.24 5.52
N PRO A 207 5.63 12.45 6.41
CA PRO A 207 6.64 12.98 7.32
C PRO A 207 7.91 13.47 6.62
N GLU A 208 8.13 13.17 5.36
CA GLU A 208 9.24 13.68 4.57
C GLU A 208 8.92 15.05 3.95
N LEU A 209 7.68 15.24 3.48
CA LEU A 209 7.24 16.45 2.80
C LEU A 209 6.83 17.57 3.76
N ILE A 210 6.09 17.25 4.82
CA ILE A 210 5.55 18.25 5.77
C ILE A 210 6.65 19.10 6.44
N PRO A 211 7.86 18.60 6.78
CA PRO A 211 8.93 19.43 7.31
C PRO A 211 9.28 20.64 6.44
N PHE A 212 9.29 20.49 5.14
CA PHE A 212 9.53 21.62 4.20
C PHE A 212 8.38 22.61 4.22
N LEU A 213 7.15 22.12 4.28
CA LEU A 213 5.98 23.01 4.45
C LEU A 213 6.01 23.73 5.81
N CYS A 214 6.48 23.06 6.85
CA CYS A 214 6.67 23.69 8.17
C CYS A 214 7.76 24.78 8.14
N LEU A 215 8.85 24.57 7.39
CA LEU A 215 9.86 25.60 7.19
C LEU A 215 9.28 26.80 6.43
N ASP A 216 8.58 26.56 5.33
CA ASP A 216 8.08 27.62 4.45
C ASP A 216 6.93 28.40 5.07
N LEU A 217 5.96 27.71 5.70
CA LEU A 217 4.74 28.33 6.24
C LEU A 217 4.91 28.82 7.67
N PHE A 218 5.58 28.05 8.51
CA PHE A 218 5.71 28.33 9.94
C PHE A 218 7.12 28.76 10.35
N GLN A 219 8.06 28.75 9.42
CA GLN A 219 9.46 29.12 9.63
C GLN A 219 10.11 28.35 10.80
N ILE A 220 9.76 27.09 10.92
CA ILE A 220 10.39 26.16 11.85
C ILE A 220 11.71 25.68 11.22
N PRO A 221 12.83 25.66 11.97
CA PRO A 221 14.08 25.09 11.45
C PRO A 221 13.87 23.67 10.95
N LEU A 222 14.45 23.34 9.80
CA LEU A 222 14.18 22.11 9.06
C LEU A 222 14.38 20.85 9.91
N PRO A 223 13.34 20.07 10.22
CA PRO A 223 13.43 18.90 11.09
C PRO A 223 14.24 17.74 10.51
N ILE A 224 14.43 17.71 9.21
CA ILE A 224 15.18 16.66 8.53
C ILE A 224 15.96 17.25 7.35
N ASN A 225 17.19 16.82 7.15
CA ASN A 225 17.97 17.25 6.00
C ASN A 225 17.78 16.33 4.79
N THR A 226 18.10 16.83 3.61
CA THR A 226 17.90 16.09 2.33
C THR A 226 18.68 14.77 2.28
N ILE A 227 19.85 14.70 2.91
CA ILE A 227 20.67 13.48 2.92
C ILE A 227 19.97 12.38 3.74
N LEU A 228 19.33 12.75 4.84
CA LEU A 228 18.58 11.81 5.67
C LEU A 228 17.31 11.32 4.97
N ILE A 229 16.63 12.17 4.19
CA ILE A 229 15.49 11.74 3.35
C ILE A 229 15.94 10.71 2.35
N LEU A 230 17.05 10.97 1.64
CA LEU A 230 17.61 9.99 0.71
C LEU A 230 17.95 8.64 1.39
N CYS A 231 18.43 8.70 2.65
CA CYS A 231 18.66 7.49 3.44
C CYS A 231 17.37 6.76 3.80
N ILE A 232 16.27 7.48 4.03
CA ILE A 232 14.96 6.87 4.26
C ILE A 232 14.51 6.17 3.00
N ASP A 233 14.38 6.90 1.89
CA ASP A 233 13.85 6.38 0.62
C ASP A 233 14.63 5.16 0.11
N VAL A 234 15.96 5.26 0.09
CA VAL A 234 16.81 4.22 -0.49
C VAL A 234 17.27 3.19 0.54
N GLY A 235 17.53 3.62 1.78
CA GLY A 235 18.11 2.79 2.82
C GLY A 235 17.08 2.00 3.63
N THR A 236 15.97 2.63 3.98
CA THR A 236 15.00 2.01 4.89
C THR A 236 13.73 1.54 4.18
N ASP A 237 13.13 2.30 3.26
CA ASP A 237 11.82 1.96 2.69
C ASP A 237 11.84 0.82 1.66
N ILE A 238 12.95 0.61 0.95
CA ILE A 238 13.02 -0.41 -0.10
C ILE A 238 12.83 -1.82 0.44
N MET A 239 13.48 -2.15 1.57
CA MET A 239 13.43 -3.52 2.12
C MET A 239 12.04 -3.92 2.60
N PRO A 240 11.31 -3.13 3.41
CA PRO A 240 9.93 -3.45 3.77
C PRO A 240 9.01 -3.56 2.58
N ASN A 241 9.14 -2.68 1.59
CA ASN A 241 8.33 -2.72 0.37
C ASN A 241 8.48 -4.05 -0.37
N ILE A 242 9.71 -4.51 -0.56
CA ILE A 242 9.97 -5.81 -1.20
C ILE A 242 9.39 -6.95 -0.35
N PHE A 243 9.65 -6.94 0.96
CA PHE A 243 9.24 -8.06 1.80
C PHE A 243 7.76 -8.05 2.18
N GLN A 244 7.07 -6.93 2.05
CA GLN A 244 5.61 -6.87 2.11
C GLN A 244 4.95 -7.65 0.97
N SER A 245 5.62 -7.80 -0.19
CA SER A 245 5.11 -8.61 -1.30
C SER A 245 4.98 -10.10 -0.96
N TYR A 246 5.71 -10.57 0.04
CA TYR A 246 5.63 -11.97 0.53
C TYR A 246 4.57 -12.18 1.62
N GLU A 247 3.72 -11.16 1.87
CA GLU A 247 2.68 -11.30 2.89
C GLU A 247 1.64 -12.34 2.48
N THR A 248 1.19 -13.12 3.46
CA THR A 248 0.22 -14.18 3.24
C THR A 248 -1.18 -13.63 2.96
N ALA A 249 -1.97 -14.39 2.21
CA ALA A 249 -3.35 -14.01 1.88
C ALA A 249 -4.22 -13.86 3.12
N GLU A 250 -5.00 -12.80 3.20
CA GLU A 250 -6.05 -12.66 4.22
C GLU A 250 -7.11 -13.76 4.06
N ARG A 251 -7.72 -14.16 5.18
CA ARG A 251 -8.77 -15.19 5.18
C ARG A 251 -9.95 -14.76 4.32
N GLY A 252 -10.48 -15.71 3.54
CA GLY A 252 -11.68 -15.46 2.72
C GLY A 252 -11.41 -14.77 1.37
N MET A 253 -10.17 -14.70 0.90
CA MET A 253 -9.81 -14.09 -0.38
C MET A 253 -10.61 -14.64 -1.57
N LEU A 254 -10.86 -15.96 -1.61
CA LEU A 254 -11.69 -16.58 -2.66
C LEU A 254 -13.19 -16.31 -2.51
N LYS A 255 -13.66 -15.87 -1.33
CA LYS A 255 -15.08 -15.53 -1.13
C LYS A 255 -15.43 -14.12 -1.60
N LYS A 256 -14.44 -13.29 -1.90
CA LYS A 256 -14.65 -11.95 -2.43
C LYS A 256 -15.15 -12.05 -3.87
N LYS A 257 -16.08 -11.17 -4.24
CA LYS A 257 -16.53 -11.05 -5.64
C LYS A 257 -15.36 -10.63 -6.55
N PRO A 258 -15.37 -11.00 -7.82
CA PRO A 258 -14.41 -10.49 -8.80
C PRO A 258 -14.44 -8.96 -8.82
N ARG A 259 -13.27 -8.35 -8.98
CA ARG A 259 -13.17 -6.88 -9.08
C ARG A 259 -13.78 -6.38 -10.39
N ASN A 260 -14.36 -5.21 -10.35
CA ASN A 260 -14.74 -4.50 -11.57
C ASN A 260 -13.54 -3.65 -12.04
N VAL A 261 -12.98 -3.96 -13.19
CA VAL A 261 -11.77 -3.29 -13.72
C VAL A 261 -11.97 -1.80 -13.94
N LYS A 262 -13.21 -1.38 -14.24
CA LYS A 262 -13.55 0.04 -14.49
C LYS A 262 -13.58 0.87 -13.21
N THR A 263 -14.04 0.29 -12.10
CA THR A 263 -14.26 0.98 -10.83
C THR A 263 -13.19 0.70 -9.78
N ASP A 264 -12.66 -0.54 -9.75
CA ASP A 264 -11.72 -1.00 -8.73
C ASP A 264 -10.28 -0.79 -9.18
N LYS A 265 -9.82 0.46 -9.06
CA LYS A 265 -8.44 0.86 -9.37
C LYS A 265 -7.49 0.56 -8.19
N LEU A 266 -6.20 0.43 -8.48
CA LEU A 266 -5.16 0.33 -7.44
C LEU A 266 -5.15 1.58 -6.56
N CYS A 267 -5.09 2.76 -7.19
CA CYS A 267 -5.14 4.04 -6.51
C CYS A 267 -6.57 4.59 -6.55
N THR A 268 -7.23 4.61 -5.40
CA THR A 268 -8.57 5.17 -5.22
C THR A 268 -8.49 6.43 -4.35
N GLY A 269 -9.40 7.38 -4.54
CA GLY A 269 -9.46 8.58 -3.69
C GLY A 269 -9.57 8.23 -2.19
N ARG A 270 -10.27 7.13 -1.86
CA ARG A 270 -10.36 6.63 -0.48
C ARG A 270 -9.01 6.18 0.07
N LEU A 271 -8.21 5.51 -0.75
CA LEU A 271 -6.84 5.10 -0.39
C LEU A 271 -5.98 6.33 -0.09
N PHE A 272 -6.05 7.37 -0.93
CA PHE A 272 -5.32 8.62 -0.72
C PHE A 272 -5.74 9.32 0.58
N ILE A 273 -7.03 9.43 0.85
CA ILE A 273 -7.51 10.05 2.09
C ILE A 273 -7.03 9.26 3.31
N TYR A 274 -7.11 7.94 3.27
CA TYR A 274 -6.68 7.11 4.39
C TYR A 274 -5.16 7.17 4.59
N ALA A 275 -4.36 7.10 3.51
CA ALA A 275 -2.91 7.13 3.58
C ALA A 275 -2.39 8.52 4.02
N TYR A 276 -2.77 9.59 3.32
CA TYR A 276 -2.24 10.92 3.58
C TYR A 276 -2.84 11.59 4.82
N PHE A 277 -4.16 11.65 4.90
CA PHE A 277 -4.82 12.48 5.92
C PHE A 277 -5.03 11.74 7.25
N PHE A 278 -5.15 10.43 7.23
CA PHE A 278 -5.30 9.69 8.48
C PHE A 278 -3.95 9.16 8.98
N ASN A 279 -3.33 8.24 8.26
CA ASN A 279 -2.09 7.61 8.72
C ASN A 279 -0.90 8.60 8.67
N GLY A 280 -0.71 9.30 7.56
CA GLY A 280 0.44 10.15 7.33
C GLY A 280 0.50 11.35 8.29
N ILE A 281 -0.65 11.97 8.62
CA ILE A 281 -0.67 13.05 9.60
C ILE A 281 -0.28 12.55 10.99
N ILE A 282 -0.80 11.39 11.43
CA ILE A 282 -0.45 10.83 12.74
C ILE A 282 1.04 10.49 12.79
N GLU A 283 1.58 9.91 11.72
CA GLU A 283 2.99 9.58 11.57
C GLU A 283 3.86 10.84 11.66
N CYS A 284 3.51 11.88 10.90
CA CYS A 284 4.21 13.15 10.91
C CYS A 284 4.15 13.85 12.27
N MET A 285 3.00 13.83 12.94
CA MET A 285 2.87 14.39 14.30
C MET A 285 3.79 13.68 15.30
N GLY A 286 3.94 12.35 15.17
CA GLY A 286 4.88 11.58 16.00
C GLY A 286 6.33 11.99 15.76
N CYS A 287 6.70 12.21 14.52
CA CYS A 287 8.04 12.66 14.14
C CYS A 287 8.33 14.09 14.61
N LEU A 288 7.38 15.01 14.42
CA LEU A 288 7.50 16.38 14.92
C LEU A 288 7.56 16.45 16.44
N LEU A 289 6.81 15.59 17.14
CA LEU A 289 6.88 15.51 18.60
C LEU A 289 8.29 15.15 19.06
N ALA A 290 8.92 14.16 18.46
CA ALA A 290 10.29 13.77 18.78
C ALA A 290 11.29 14.93 18.54
N TYR A 291 11.15 15.62 17.42
CA TYR A 291 11.92 16.82 17.10
C TYR A 291 11.77 17.91 18.16
N PHE A 292 10.52 18.27 18.50
CA PHE A 292 10.27 19.33 19.46
C PHE A 292 10.69 18.97 20.89
N VAL A 293 10.62 17.70 21.28
CA VAL A 293 11.12 17.26 22.59
C VAL A 293 12.61 17.52 22.67
N VAL A 294 13.39 17.12 21.66
CA VAL A 294 14.83 17.35 21.65
C VAL A 294 15.16 18.84 21.62
N MET A 295 14.47 19.62 20.77
CA MET A 295 14.69 21.08 20.74
C MET A 295 14.38 21.74 22.09
N SER A 296 13.32 21.28 22.79
CA SER A 296 12.98 21.75 24.13
C SER A 296 14.06 21.43 25.16
N ASP A 297 14.67 20.24 25.07
CA ASP A 297 15.76 19.86 25.99
C ASP A 297 17.01 20.73 25.81
N TYR A 298 17.16 21.32 24.63
CA TYR A 298 18.19 22.32 24.35
C TYR A 298 17.73 23.76 24.64
N GLY A 299 16.56 23.96 25.26
CA GLY A 299 16.03 25.26 25.66
C GLY A 299 15.18 25.96 24.59
N PHE A 300 15.06 25.40 23.38
CA PHE A 300 14.24 25.95 22.29
C PHE A 300 12.80 25.49 22.42
N ARG A 301 11.95 26.26 23.09
CA ARG A 301 10.53 25.92 23.25
C ARG A 301 9.81 25.91 21.91
N PRO A 302 8.91 24.94 21.66
CA PRO A 302 8.21 24.82 20.38
C PRO A 302 7.50 26.11 19.95
N ILE A 303 6.85 26.80 20.90
CA ILE A 303 6.11 28.04 20.61
C ILE A 303 7.03 29.17 20.11
N ASN A 304 8.30 29.16 20.49
CA ASN A 304 9.27 30.17 20.07
C ASN A 304 9.85 29.86 18.69
N LEU A 305 9.81 28.60 18.29
CA LEU A 305 10.25 28.16 16.95
C LEU A 305 9.22 28.48 15.87
N PHE A 306 7.94 28.66 16.25
CA PHE A 306 6.90 29.05 15.28
C PHE A 306 7.01 30.53 14.95
N PHE A 307 7.01 30.85 13.64
CA PHE A 307 7.07 32.21 13.10
C PHE A 307 8.26 33.03 13.62
N PHE A 308 9.39 32.36 13.76
CA PHE A 308 10.60 32.93 14.29
C PHE A 308 10.99 34.26 13.62
N SER A 309 11.01 34.33 12.29
CA SER A 309 11.40 35.54 11.55
C SER A 309 10.40 36.69 11.66
N PHE A 310 9.12 36.41 11.91
CA PHE A 310 8.10 37.46 12.00
C PHE A 310 8.12 38.22 13.32
N LYS A 311 8.54 37.59 14.41
CA LYS A 311 8.52 38.19 15.75
C LYS A 311 9.56 39.30 15.93
N GLU A 312 10.65 39.25 15.17
CA GLU A 312 11.80 40.10 15.42
C GLU A 312 12.14 41.08 14.28
N GLY A 313 11.39 41.10 13.18
CA GLY A 313 11.68 42.00 12.05
C GLY A 313 13.02 41.74 11.36
N ILE A 314 13.74 40.71 11.79
CA ILE A 314 15.01 40.28 11.24
C ILE A 314 14.71 39.31 10.09
N ARG A 315 15.36 39.51 8.97
CA ARG A 315 15.29 38.65 7.80
C ARG A 315 16.54 37.76 7.65
N PRO A 316 16.77 36.81 8.55
CA PRO A 316 17.24 35.53 8.04
C PRO A 316 16.08 34.54 8.08
N ALA A 317 15.97 33.68 7.06
CA ALA A 317 15.09 32.52 7.16
C ALA A 317 15.44 31.72 8.42
N ALA A 318 14.46 31.05 9.05
CA ALA A 318 14.72 30.26 10.27
C ALA A 318 15.89 29.27 10.10
N GLN A 319 16.15 28.85 8.87
CA GLN A 319 17.27 27.98 8.52
C GLN A 319 18.62 28.71 8.64
N ASP A 320 18.71 29.99 8.27
CA ASP A 320 19.94 30.76 8.35
C ASP A 320 20.38 30.99 9.80
N TYR A 321 19.43 31.14 10.71
CA TYR A 321 19.70 31.25 12.15
C TYR A 321 20.44 30.03 12.71
N PHE A 322 20.17 28.86 12.18
CA PHE A 322 20.82 27.61 12.56
C PHE A 322 21.98 27.22 11.63
N ASN A 323 22.42 28.13 10.77
CA ASN A 323 23.50 27.91 9.83
C ASN A 323 24.86 28.31 10.44
N GLU A 324 25.81 27.38 10.49
CA GLU A 324 27.17 27.62 10.99
C GLU A 324 28.04 28.51 10.07
N TYR A 325 27.56 28.81 8.86
CA TYR A 325 28.28 29.56 7.83
C TYR A 325 27.77 30.98 7.61
N ASP A 326 26.77 31.41 8.38
CA ASP A 326 26.18 32.73 8.18
C ASP A 326 27.17 33.85 8.58
N PRO A 327 27.59 34.71 7.62
CA PRO A 327 28.55 35.78 7.90
C PRO A 327 27.99 36.91 8.77
N GLU A 328 26.67 37.09 8.85
CA GLU A 328 26.06 38.14 9.67
C GLU A 328 26.16 37.83 11.17
N TYR A 329 26.29 36.57 11.55
CA TYR A 329 26.47 36.12 12.92
C TYR A 329 27.93 36.08 13.38
N ASN A 330 28.83 36.59 12.59
CA ASN A 330 30.27 36.54 12.75
C ASN A 330 30.81 37.58 13.74
N GLY A 331 30.26 37.78 14.90
CA GLY A 331 31.06 38.58 15.80
C GLY A 331 30.45 39.23 17.02
N ASN A 332 29.20 39.06 17.32
CA ASN A 332 28.64 39.61 18.54
C ASN A 332 27.51 38.73 19.09
N SER A 333 27.87 37.54 19.60
CA SER A 333 26.90 36.67 20.27
C SER A 333 26.24 37.36 21.49
N ARG A 334 26.92 38.30 22.14
CA ARG A 334 26.36 39.09 23.22
C ARG A 334 25.18 39.95 22.75
N ALA A 335 25.35 40.71 21.68
CA ALA A 335 24.28 41.53 21.11
C ALA A 335 23.12 40.65 20.66
N PHE A 336 23.43 39.55 20.00
CA PHE A 336 22.45 38.60 19.50
C PHE A 336 21.61 37.96 20.64
N ILE A 337 22.23 37.50 21.70
CA ILE A 337 21.53 36.92 22.86
C ILE A 337 20.72 37.99 23.57
N GLN A 338 21.23 39.22 23.69
CA GLN A 338 20.55 40.32 24.34
C GLN A 338 19.31 40.75 23.57
N ASP A 339 19.39 40.77 22.24
CA ASP A 339 18.29 41.15 21.38
C ASP A 339 17.25 40.03 21.23
N HIS A 340 17.64 38.77 21.47
CA HIS A 340 16.79 37.58 21.23
C HIS A 340 16.44 36.82 22.51
N LYS A 341 16.52 37.45 23.66
CA LYS A 341 16.23 36.86 24.99
C LYS A 341 14.88 36.13 25.03
N GLU A 342 13.84 36.79 24.52
CA GLU A 342 12.49 36.24 24.51
C GLU A 342 12.39 34.97 23.68
N LEU A 343 13.10 34.92 22.58
CA LEU A 343 13.08 33.81 21.62
C LEU A 343 13.73 32.56 22.18
N LEU A 344 14.82 32.76 22.95
CA LEU A 344 15.54 31.67 23.61
C LEU A 344 14.83 31.21 24.89
N GLY A 345 13.69 31.86 25.24
CA GLY A 345 12.97 31.58 26.47
C GLY A 345 13.72 32.06 27.69
N LEU A 346 14.62 33.05 27.51
CA LEU A 346 15.50 33.56 28.52
C LEU A 346 14.88 34.84 29.11
N TYR A 347 14.45 34.81 30.39
CA TYR A 347 13.84 35.95 31.11
C TYR A 347 14.59 36.23 32.40
N GLY A 348 15.01 37.50 32.61
CA GLY A 348 15.64 37.96 33.86
C GLY A 348 17.16 38.13 33.80
N GLU A 349 17.77 38.61 34.92
CA GLU A 349 19.20 38.92 35.01
C GLU A 349 20.08 37.68 35.27
N ALA A 350 19.55 36.67 35.94
CA ALA A 350 20.17 35.34 36.06
C ALA A 350 19.20 34.30 35.58
N GLN A 351 19.59 33.53 34.59
CA GLN A 351 18.62 32.64 33.95
C GLN A 351 18.98 31.17 34.12
N GLU A 352 17.93 30.41 34.42
CA GLU A 352 18.00 29.00 34.49
C GLU A 352 17.56 28.43 33.12
N ILE A 353 18.50 27.86 32.37
CA ILE A 353 18.18 27.09 31.19
C ILE A 353 17.92 25.66 31.62
N HIS A 354 16.68 25.22 31.46
CA HIS A 354 16.33 23.83 31.71
C HIS A 354 16.77 22.98 30.52
N ILE A 355 17.87 22.29 30.69
CA ILE A 355 18.39 21.37 29.70
C ILE A 355 18.45 19.99 30.36
N ASN A 356 17.71 19.03 29.79
CA ASN A 356 17.68 17.64 30.26
C ASN A 356 17.38 17.50 31.77
N SER A 357 16.41 18.22 32.29
CA SER A 357 16.05 18.24 33.70
C SER A 357 17.15 18.81 34.63
N ASN A 358 18.27 19.25 34.11
CA ASN A 358 19.28 19.96 34.83
C ASN A 358 19.05 21.47 34.69
N ILE A 359 19.04 22.16 35.83
CA ILE A 359 18.94 23.61 35.86
C ILE A 359 20.36 24.15 35.75
N MET A 360 20.65 24.83 34.64
CA MET A 360 21.91 25.52 34.45
C MET A 360 21.71 27.02 34.65
N LYS A 361 22.36 27.57 35.64
CA LYS A 361 22.39 29.02 35.83
C LYS A 361 23.39 29.61 34.85
N VAL A 362 22.90 30.46 33.97
CA VAL A 362 23.74 31.21 33.04
C VAL A 362 23.83 32.65 33.55
N ASP A 363 24.99 32.99 34.01
CA ASP A 363 25.27 34.36 34.45
C ASP A 363 25.60 35.21 33.23
N TRP A 364 24.81 36.26 33.00
CA TRP A 364 24.90 37.10 31.81
C TRP A 364 26.00 38.15 31.84
N ASP A 365 26.83 38.17 32.89
CA ASP A 365 27.96 39.09 33.03
C ASP A 365 29.14 38.77 32.10
N GLY A 366 28.84 38.46 30.91
CA GLY A 366 29.73 38.66 29.78
C GLY A 366 30.76 37.58 29.48
N ASP A 367 31.30 36.85 30.43
CA ASP A 367 32.39 35.88 30.19
C ASP A 367 31.97 34.42 30.36
N ALA A 368 30.82 34.16 30.94
CA ALA A 368 30.37 32.78 31.24
C ALA A 368 29.78 31.99 30.07
N MET A 369 29.36 32.66 29.01
CA MET A 369 28.81 31.95 27.84
C MET A 369 29.88 31.37 26.91
N ALA A 370 31.14 31.73 27.06
CA ALA A 370 32.23 31.15 26.26
C ALA A 370 32.44 29.65 26.48
N SER A 371 31.75 29.04 27.42
CA SER A 371 31.99 27.65 27.79
C SER A 371 30.77 26.83 28.16
N ILE A 372 29.67 26.96 27.43
CA ILE A 372 28.67 25.89 27.47
C ILE A 372 29.35 24.64 26.92
N ASP A 373 29.97 23.88 27.80
CA ASP A 373 30.62 22.63 27.44
C ASP A 373 29.50 21.60 27.24
N LEU A 374 29.23 21.28 25.97
CA LEU A 374 28.27 20.24 25.61
C LEU A 374 28.50 18.91 26.36
N ARG A 375 29.67 18.69 26.92
CA ARG A 375 29.95 17.56 27.80
C ARG A 375 29.11 17.56 29.09
N LEU A 376 28.62 18.70 29.53
CA LEU A 376 27.70 18.78 30.67
C LEU A 376 26.36 18.10 30.35
N PHE A 377 25.96 18.09 29.07
CA PHE A 377 24.72 17.45 28.64
C PHE A 377 24.91 15.98 28.28
N TYR A 378 26.14 15.61 27.88
CA TYR A 378 26.49 14.24 27.47
C TYR A 378 27.79 13.80 28.12
N PRO A 379 27.83 13.66 29.46
CA PRO A 379 29.06 13.43 30.20
C PRO A 379 29.78 12.12 29.85
N TYR A 380 29.07 11.19 29.21
CA TYR A 380 29.59 9.88 28.85
C TYR A 380 30.13 9.79 27.42
N LEU A 381 29.93 10.83 26.60
CA LEU A 381 30.34 10.81 25.20
C LEU A 381 31.64 11.58 24.99
N PRO A 382 32.59 11.04 24.20
CA PRO A 382 33.82 11.74 23.90
C PRO A 382 33.56 13.02 23.07
N ARG A 383 34.43 14.04 23.23
CA ARG A 383 34.32 15.31 22.49
C ARG A 383 34.15 15.16 20.98
N SER A 384 34.70 14.10 20.40
CA SER A 384 34.57 13.79 18.98
C SER A 384 33.13 13.55 18.51
N PHE A 385 32.21 13.23 19.41
CA PHE A 385 30.79 13.04 19.10
C PHE A 385 30.03 14.33 18.85
N PHE A 386 30.50 15.46 19.39
CA PHE A 386 29.79 16.74 19.28
C PHE A 386 30.16 17.55 18.04
N GLY A 387 31.05 17.09 17.22
CA GLY A 387 31.59 17.88 16.13
C GLY A 387 32.50 19.01 16.63
N LYS A 388 33.30 19.58 15.77
CA LYS A 388 34.16 20.73 16.07
C LYS A 388 33.51 21.96 15.46
N CYS A 389 33.31 23.00 16.26
CA CYS A 389 33.03 24.31 15.72
C CYS A 389 34.16 24.74 14.80
N LYS A 390 33.83 25.28 13.64
CA LYS A 390 34.84 25.80 12.70
C LYS A 390 35.36 27.13 13.23
N HIS A 391 36.66 27.29 13.19
CA HIS A 391 37.29 28.59 13.42
C HIS A 391 37.19 29.40 12.12
N ASN A 392 36.95 30.71 12.25
CA ASN A 392 37.03 31.57 11.09
C ASN A 392 38.50 31.69 10.61
N SER A 393 38.70 32.18 9.40
CA SER A 393 40.02 32.35 8.75
C SER A 393 40.93 33.34 9.52
N ARG A 394 40.43 34.05 10.55
CA ARG A 394 41.19 34.98 11.39
C ARG A 394 41.61 34.37 12.73
N GLY A 395 41.37 33.07 12.96
CA GLY A 395 41.79 32.39 14.18
C GLY A 395 40.93 32.71 15.41
N GLN A 396 39.86 33.48 15.26
CA GLN A 396 38.89 33.72 16.36
C GLN A 396 37.93 32.53 16.44
N ASN A 397 37.69 32.05 17.64
CA ASN A 397 36.67 31.03 17.86
C ASN A 397 35.31 31.64 17.52
N TYR A 398 34.56 30.97 16.64
CA TYR A 398 33.14 31.25 16.54
C TYR A 398 32.52 31.03 17.89
N ASP A 399 31.62 31.90 18.26
CA ASP A 399 30.91 31.83 19.52
C ASP A 399 30.37 30.43 19.76
N ASP A 400 30.67 29.89 20.90
CA ASP A 400 30.17 28.58 21.36
C ASP A 400 28.64 28.46 21.23
N PHE A 401 27.95 29.62 21.23
CA PHE A 401 26.51 29.72 21.08
C PHE A 401 26.02 29.34 19.66
N VAL A 402 26.71 29.70 18.58
CA VAL A 402 26.35 29.30 17.21
C VAL A 402 26.52 27.81 17.06
N CYS A 403 27.60 27.26 17.62
CA CYS A 403 27.80 25.82 17.68
C CYS A 403 26.68 25.11 18.47
N TYR A 404 26.28 25.69 19.58
CA TYR A 404 25.21 25.14 20.41
C TYR A 404 23.89 25.02 19.65
N ARG A 405 23.50 26.02 18.87
CA ARG A 405 22.29 26.00 18.05
C ARG A 405 22.35 24.91 16.97
N VAL A 406 23.47 24.88 16.25
CA VAL A 406 23.68 23.89 15.18
C VAL A 406 23.70 22.46 15.75
N GLU A 407 24.34 22.25 16.90
CA GLU A 407 24.36 20.94 17.55
C GLU A 407 22.96 20.54 18.06
N ALA A 408 22.19 21.48 18.63
CA ALA A 408 20.80 21.24 19.02
C ALA A 408 19.95 20.79 17.83
N LEU A 409 20.08 21.48 16.69
CA LEU A 409 19.38 21.12 15.46
C LEU A 409 19.79 19.73 14.94
N ARG A 410 21.09 19.40 14.95
CA ARG A 410 21.60 18.11 14.51
C ARG A 410 21.09 16.95 15.38
N HIS A 411 20.99 17.16 16.70
CA HIS A 411 20.38 16.17 17.61
C HIS A 411 18.89 16.02 17.33
N ALA A 412 18.17 17.13 17.13
CA ALA A 412 16.75 17.11 16.81
C ALA A 412 16.47 16.47 15.45
N GLN A 413 17.31 16.70 14.44
CA GLN A 413 17.23 16.02 13.15
C GLN A 413 17.49 14.51 13.27
N GLY A 414 18.44 14.12 14.11
CA GLY A 414 18.68 12.71 14.43
C GLY A 414 17.46 12.05 15.12
N ALA A 415 16.79 12.76 16.02
CA ALA A 415 15.57 12.27 16.66
C ALA A 415 14.40 12.18 15.69
N TYR A 416 14.26 13.17 14.80
CA TYR A 416 13.26 13.12 13.74
C TYR A 416 13.48 11.90 12.83
N PHE A 417 14.71 11.67 12.38
CA PHE A 417 15.08 10.52 11.55
C PHE A 417 14.75 9.18 12.23
N LEU A 418 15.12 9.02 13.51
CA LEU A 418 14.75 7.86 14.31
C LEU A 418 13.23 7.68 14.40
N ALA A 419 12.51 8.79 14.60
CA ALA A 419 11.06 8.78 14.72
C ALA A 419 10.40 8.35 13.39
N VAL A 420 10.86 8.86 12.24
CA VAL A 420 10.34 8.46 10.93
C VAL A 420 10.45 6.95 10.76
N VAL A 421 11.63 6.37 10.92
CA VAL A 421 11.82 4.92 10.74
C VAL A 421 10.99 4.11 11.75
N THR A 422 10.91 4.56 13.00
CA THR A 422 10.08 3.90 14.03
C THR A 422 8.59 3.93 13.64
N MET A 423 8.11 5.05 13.12
CA MET A 423 6.72 5.20 12.68
C MET A 423 6.45 4.44 11.37
N GLN A 424 7.40 4.38 10.46
CA GLN A 424 7.32 3.55 9.25
C GLN A 424 7.19 2.06 9.57
N ILE A 425 7.88 1.57 10.58
CA ILE A 425 7.69 0.19 11.06
C ILE A 425 6.26 -0.01 11.58
N ALA A 426 5.71 0.95 12.35
CA ALA A 426 4.32 0.89 12.81
C ALA A 426 3.33 0.94 11.63
N ASN A 427 3.61 1.78 10.66
CA ASN A 427 2.85 1.90 9.41
C ASN A 427 2.88 0.59 8.61
N ALA A 428 4.04 -0.04 8.46
CA ALA A 428 4.17 -1.34 7.82
C ALA A 428 3.31 -2.41 8.51
N PHE A 429 3.27 -2.44 9.85
CA PHE A 429 2.35 -3.31 10.60
C PHE A 429 0.89 -2.99 10.32
N ASN A 430 0.53 -1.73 10.19
CA ASN A 430 -0.84 -1.32 9.85
C ASN A 430 -1.25 -1.82 8.45
N TRP A 431 -0.39 -1.68 7.45
CA TRP A 431 -0.67 -2.07 6.07
C TRP A 431 -0.57 -3.58 5.80
N ARG A 432 -0.10 -4.41 6.73
CA ARG A 432 -0.13 -5.88 6.58
C ARG A 432 -1.53 -6.42 6.35
N THR A 433 -2.51 -5.85 7.01
CA THR A 433 -3.91 -6.29 6.91
C THR A 433 -4.81 -5.11 6.57
N LYS A 434 -5.78 -5.35 5.70
CA LYS A 434 -6.74 -4.32 5.30
C LYS A 434 -7.85 -4.14 6.34
N ILE A 435 -8.50 -5.23 6.70
CA ILE A 435 -9.65 -5.24 7.62
C ILE A 435 -9.39 -6.15 8.82
N SER A 436 -8.64 -7.22 8.63
CA SER A 436 -8.31 -8.15 9.71
C SER A 436 -7.43 -7.49 10.76
N SER A 437 -7.57 -7.90 12.03
CA SER A 437 -6.61 -7.48 13.05
C SER A 437 -5.23 -8.12 12.80
N VAL A 438 -4.17 -7.36 13.01
CA VAL A 438 -2.79 -7.86 12.91
C VAL A 438 -2.56 -9.03 13.86
N PHE A 439 -3.19 -9.03 15.04
CA PHE A 439 -3.10 -10.12 16.01
C PHE A 439 -3.73 -11.44 15.55
N ARG A 440 -4.77 -11.37 14.68
CA ARG A 440 -5.42 -12.56 14.11
C ARG A 440 -4.76 -13.05 12.82
N HIS A 441 -4.04 -12.17 12.16
CA HIS A 441 -3.28 -12.48 10.96
C HIS A 441 -1.89 -12.89 11.41
N LYS A 442 -1.59 -14.16 11.47
CA LYS A 442 -0.32 -14.69 11.93
C LYS A 442 0.88 -13.89 11.46
N MET A 443 1.90 -13.73 12.31
CA MET A 443 3.15 -13.06 11.97
C MET A 443 4.13 -13.99 11.24
N ASP A 444 3.68 -14.63 10.15
CA ASP A 444 4.44 -15.65 9.45
C ASP A 444 5.47 -15.06 8.46
N ASN A 445 5.45 -13.74 8.23
CA ASN A 445 6.39 -13.09 7.32
C ASN A 445 7.70 -12.73 8.04
N HIS A 446 8.55 -13.73 8.25
CA HIS A 446 9.85 -13.54 8.91
C HIS A 446 10.79 -12.60 8.12
N ARG A 447 10.64 -12.52 6.80
CA ARG A 447 11.46 -11.64 5.95
C ARG A 447 11.20 -10.17 6.27
N LEU A 448 9.95 -9.80 6.52
CA LEU A 448 9.59 -8.44 6.92
C LEU A 448 10.18 -8.08 8.30
N HIS A 449 10.22 -9.03 9.24
CA HIS A 449 10.87 -8.79 10.54
C HIS A 449 12.37 -8.58 10.41
N ILE A 450 13.03 -9.29 9.49
CA ILE A 450 14.46 -9.08 9.18
C ILE A 450 14.65 -7.66 8.58
N ALA A 451 13.74 -7.20 7.71
CA ALA A 451 13.79 -5.83 7.19
C ALA A 451 13.75 -4.80 8.33
N PHE A 452 12.83 -4.93 9.27
CA PHE A 452 12.73 -4.01 10.40
C PHE A 452 13.99 -3.97 11.27
N LEU A 453 14.62 -5.13 11.49
CA LEU A 453 15.90 -5.19 12.20
C LEU A 453 17.01 -4.50 11.41
N PHE A 454 17.05 -4.67 10.10
CA PHE A 454 18.02 -4.02 9.23
C PHE A 454 17.83 -2.49 9.24
N GLU A 455 16.60 -2.00 9.09
CA GLU A 455 16.28 -0.57 9.13
C GLU A 455 16.71 0.07 10.43
N TYR A 456 16.28 -0.52 11.53
CA TYR A 456 16.65 0.00 12.86
C TYR A 456 18.16 -0.06 13.10
N GLY A 457 18.82 -1.11 12.64
CA GLY A 457 20.27 -1.24 12.66
C GLY A 457 20.98 -0.16 11.85
N LEU A 458 20.46 0.17 10.67
CA LEU A 458 21.00 1.24 9.82
C LEU A 458 20.85 2.60 10.49
N VAL A 459 19.70 2.90 11.09
CA VAL A 459 19.49 4.13 11.86
C VAL A 459 20.47 4.23 13.01
N MET A 460 20.64 3.16 13.80
CA MET A 460 21.59 3.13 14.90
C MET A 460 23.03 3.36 14.41
N LEU A 461 23.39 2.77 13.29
CA LEU A 461 24.71 2.95 12.70
C LEU A 461 24.94 4.40 12.26
N ILE A 462 23.96 5.04 11.61
CA ILE A 462 24.06 6.45 11.21
C ILE A 462 24.12 7.39 12.42
N LEU A 463 23.36 7.13 13.46
CA LEU A 463 23.30 8.00 14.66
C LEU A 463 24.54 7.85 15.54
N PHE A 464 25.06 6.65 15.74
CA PHE A 464 26.06 6.37 16.78
C PHE A 464 27.46 6.06 16.25
N CYS A 465 27.64 5.72 14.95
CA CYS A 465 28.96 5.45 14.42
C CYS A 465 29.71 6.77 14.18
N PRO A 466 30.88 6.96 14.83
CA PRO A 466 31.72 8.12 14.59
C PRO A 466 32.15 8.20 13.11
N GLY A 467 32.07 9.38 12.52
CA GLY A 467 32.33 9.59 11.10
C GLY A 467 31.06 9.52 10.23
N LEU A 468 30.20 8.52 10.40
CA LEU A 468 28.92 8.49 9.72
C LEU A 468 27.99 9.58 10.23
N ASN A 469 27.83 9.70 11.55
CA ASN A 469 27.03 10.77 12.15
C ASN A 469 27.48 12.17 11.70
N THR A 470 28.77 12.37 11.52
CA THR A 470 29.30 13.64 11.01
C THR A 470 28.99 13.83 9.53
N ALA A 471 29.12 12.77 8.72
CA ALA A 471 28.85 12.80 7.28
C ALA A 471 27.36 13.05 6.98
N PHE A 472 26.46 12.44 7.78
CA PHE A 472 25.02 12.60 7.64
C PHE A 472 24.45 13.80 8.41
N GLY A 473 25.30 14.55 9.15
CA GLY A 473 24.87 15.70 9.93
C GLY A 473 23.99 15.36 11.13
N THR A 474 24.07 14.13 11.62
CA THR A 474 23.33 13.67 12.81
C THR A 474 24.19 13.67 14.06
N ARG A 475 23.57 13.41 15.21
CA ARG A 475 24.26 13.26 16.48
C ARG A 475 23.66 12.10 17.28
N PRO A 476 24.45 11.47 18.17
CA PRO A 476 23.97 10.39 19.01
C PRO A 476 22.90 10.88 19.97
N LEU A 477 21.82 10.14 20.08
CA LEU A 477 20.67 10.49 20.92
C LEU A 477 20.81 9.91 22.31
N ARG A 478 20.21 10.59 23.30
CA ARG A 478 20.06 10.06 24.66
C ARG A 478 18.93 9.04 24.71
N ALA A 479 18.99 8.16 25.69
CA ALA A 479 17.93 7.16 25.88
C ALA A 479 16.54 7.78 26.05
N GLU A 480 16.46 8.95 26.68
CA GLU A 480 15.22 9.70 26.89
C GLU A 480 14.53 10.10 25.57
N HIS A 481 15.31 10.39 24.53
CA HIS A 481 14.80 10.80 23.22
C HIS A 481 14.16 9.66 22.41
N PHE A 482 14.34 8.39 22.84
CA PHE A 482 13.67 7.23 22.24
C PHE A 482 12.21 7.08 22.72
N PHE A 483 11.89 7.54 23.91
CA PHE A 483 10.55 7.37 24.48
C PHE A 483 9.44 8.05 23.69
N PRO A 484 9.58 9.29 23.17
CA PRO A 484 8.58 9.90 22.32
C PRO A 484 8.28 9.07 21.08
N CYS A 485 9.33 8.56 20.41
CA CYS A 485 9.19 7.72 19.22
C CYS A 485 8.43 6.42 19.55
N LEU A 486 8.83 5.73 20.61
CA LEU A 486 8.19 4.49 21.03
C LEU A 486 6.75 4.71 21.52
N GLY A 487 6.50 5.80 22.24
CA GLY A 487 5.16 6.17 22.70
C GLY A 487 4.22 6.40 21.51
N MET A 488 4.66 7.14 20.51
CA MET A 488 3.87 7.40 19.31
C MET A 488 3.69 6.16 18.44
N PHE A 489 4.68 5.27 18.35
CA PHE A 489 4.53 3.94 17.73
C PHE A 489 3.36 3.17 18.34
N ILE A 490 3.30 3.10 19.67
CA ILE A 490 2.24 2.38 20.39
C ILE A 490 0.88 3.04 20.14
N ILE A 491 0.79 4.36 20.23
CA ILE A 491 -0.44 5.12 19.99
C ILE A 491 -0.93 4.87 18.55
N PHE A 492 -0.06 5.02 17.56
CA PHE A 492 -0.41 4.81 16.15
C PHE A 492 -0.92 3.39 15.91
N PHE A 493 -0.24 2.38 16.47
CA PHE A 493 -0.64 0.98 16.34
C PHE A 493 -2.05 0.74 16.91
N PHE A 494 -2.33 1.25 18.12
CA PHE A 494 -3.66 1.09 18.73
C PHE A 494 -4.74 1.88 18.00
N VAL A 495 -4.46 3.08 17.51
CA VAL A 495 -5.38 3.88 16.70
C VAL A 495 -5.73 3.12 15.41
N ALA A 496 -4.75 2.58 14.72
CA ALA A 496 -4.94 1.81 13.49
C ALA A 496 -5.77 0.54 13.74
N GLU A 497 -5.50 -0.21 14.80
CA GLU A 497 -6.28 -1.41 15.16
C GLU A 497 -7.71 -1.07 15.59
N THR A 498 -7.92 0.01 16.33
CA THR A 498 -9.25 0.50 16.70
C THR A 498 -10.04 0.88 15.45
N PHE A 499 -9.39 1.53 14.50
CA PHE A 499 -10.03 1.92 13.24
C PHE A 499 -10.46 0.69 12.42
N LYS A 500 -9.58 -0.34 12.31
CA LYS A 500 -9.94 -1.63 11.69
C LYS A 500 -11.09 -2.33 12.43
N PHE A 501 -11.12 -2.22 13.77
CA PHE A 501 -12.22 -2.74 14.57
C PHE A 501 -13.53 -2.04 14.21
N LEU A 502 -13.55 -0.71 14.11
CA LEU A 502 -14.72 0.07 13.72
C LEU A 502 -15.21 -0.28 12.32
N ILE A 503 -14.31 -0.46 11.35
CA ILE A 503 -14.66 -0.88 9.98
C ILE A 503 -15.36 -2.25 10.02
N ARG A 504 -14.82 -3.22 10.77
CA ARG A 504 -15.39 -4.58 10.88
C ARG A 504 -16.79 -4.59 11.48
N HIS A 505 -17.07 -3.72 12.45
CA HIS A 505 -18.34 -3.68 13.19
C HIS A 505 -19.32 -2.64 12.62
N SER A 506 -18.89 -1.86 11.63
CA SER A 506 -19.74 -0.87 10.98
C SER A 506 -20.59 -1.50 9.88
N HIS A 507 -21.56 -2.33 10.29
CA HIS A 507 -22.63 -2.81 9.43
C HIS A 507 -23.96 -2.31 9.95
N LYS A 508 -24.84 -1.89 9.02
CA LYS A 508 -26.23 -1.55 9.38
C LYS A 508 -27.02 -2.84 9.68
N PRO A 509 -28.13 -2.76 10.42
CA PRO A 509 -29.00 -3.91 10.68
C PRO A 509 -29.45 -4.64 9.40
N ASP A 510 -29.54 -3.92 8.29
CA ASP A 510 -29.93 -4.42 6.96
C ASP A 510 -28.79 -5.16 6.23
N GLY A 511 -27.63 -5.35 6.85
CA GLY A 511 -26.46 -5.97 6.23
C GLY A 511 -25.70 -5.07 5.24
N THR A 512 -26.16 -3.82 5.03
CA THR A 512 -25.47 -2.85 4.19
C THR A 512 -24.23 -2.27 4.90
N PRO A 513 -23.20 -1.83 4.15
CA PRO A 513 -22.02 -1.23 4.75
C PRO A 513 -22.40 0.04 5.52
N GLY A 514 -21.94 0.17 6.77
CA GLY A 514 -22.07 1.37 7.55
C GLY A 514 -20.99 2.40 7.19
N PHE A 515 -21.08 3.60 7.80
CA PHE A 515 -20.23 4.75 7.48
C PHE A 515 -18.74 4.42 7.37
N PHE A 516 -18.14 3.79 8.37
CA PHE A 516 -16.72 3.47 8.35
C PHE A 516 -16.35 2.48 7.24
N ASN A 517 -17.21 1.50 6.96
CA ASN A 517 -16.96 0.54 5.89
C ASN A 517 -17.19 1.17 4.51
N GLU A 518 -18.15 2.07 4.38
CA GLU A 518 -18.44 2.75 3.10
C GLU A 518 -17.33 3.72 2.69
N TYR A 519 -16.80 4.53 3.61
CA TYR A 519 -15.85 5.59 3.29
C TYR A 519 -14.38 5.17 3.39
N PHE A 520 -14.04 4.21 4.24
CA PHE A 520 -12.65 3.84 4.53
C PHE A 520 -12.26 2.41 4.11
N ASN A 521 -13.18 1.62 3.61
CA ASN A 521 -12.83 0.35 2.98
C ASN A 521 -12.36 0.62 1.54
N TYR A 522 -11.06 0.97 1.44
CA TYR A 522 -10.37 1.32 0.19
C TYR A 522 -10.06 0.11 -0.68
#